data_047b261b5702263b377b2609f9397387
#
_entry.id   047b261b5702263b377b2609f9397387
#
_cell.length_a   1.000
_cell.length_b   1.000
_cell.length_c   1.000
_cell.angle_alpha   90.00
_cell.angle_beta   90.00
_cell.angle_gamma   90.00
#
_symmetry.space_group_name_H-M   'P 1'
#
loop_
_entity.id
_entity.type
_entity.pdbx_description
1 polymer ?
#
loop_
_entity_poly.entity_id
_entity_poly.type
_entity_poly.pdbx_seq_one_letter_code
_entity_poly.pdbx_strand_id
1 'polypeptide(L)'
;MQKARVVAAGVACLVFAIGGSMSSTMAQQKKLKVHISVDMEGVGGVVTGEQLGPTGFEYGRFREFMTREALAAIEAAKAAGATEILVADSHGNGQNLLIDQLPADVRVIRSWPRRLGMVAGIDDNVDAAIFIGYHAGTNNPTGVRAHTFSSANLTRVALNGVNVTEGSWNAAIAGHYNVPIVMMSGDDAAIAEVRKAIGNIEAAETKRSLGFHSANSLTPAASAQEIGRKVRAALGRVSEFKPYKVQSPVTVDVTFKHYMPAEVLAYLPIFERTDSHSIRFRAKDMAEASMIMNFIGEYRPDITP
;
A
#
# COMPACT_ATOMS: atom_id res chain seq x y z
N MET A 1 19.83 17.60 -102.86
CA MET A 1 19.11 18.28 -101.74
C MET A 1 18.28 17.24 -100.98
N GLN A 2 18.81 16.67 -99.92
CA GLN A 2 18.19 15.58 -99.17
C GLN A 2 17.68 16.11 -97.81
N LYS A 3 16.40 15.93 -97.55
CA LYS A 3 15.73 16.31 -96.28
C LYS A 3 15.90 15.19 -95.34
N ALA A 4 16.56 15.47 -94.20
CA ALA A 4 16.65 14.54 -93.02
C ALA A 4 15.38 14.63 -92.20
N ARG A 5 14.77 13.48 -91.90
CA ARG A 5 13.66 13.32 -91.00
C ARG A 5 14.23 12.95 -89.60
N VAL A 6 13.92 13.75 -88.57
CA VAL A 6 14.23 13.47 -87.22
C VAL A 6 13.02 12.72 -86.61
N VAL A 7 13.27 11.52 -86.11
CA VAL A 7 12.29 10.72 -85.38
C VAL A 7 12.54 10.98 -83.87
N ALA A 8 11.56 11.57 -83.22
CA ALA A 8 11.58 11.72 -81.73
C ALA A 8 11.01 10.48 -81.06
N ALA A 9 11.83 9.79 -80.28
CA ALA A 9 11.40 8.69 -79.46
C ALA A 9 11.00 9.22 -78.05
N GLY A 10 9.69 9.13 -77.76
CA GLY A 10 9.18 9.45 -76.44
C GLY A 10 9.40 8.29 -75.43
N VAL A 11 10.15 8.56 -74.36
CA VAL A 11 10.28 7.64 -73.26
C VAL A 11 9.19 7.98 -72.26
N ALA A 12 8.22 7.08 -72.04
CA ALA A 12 7.21 7.18 -71.03
C ALA A 12 7.77 6.58 -69.73
N CYS A 13 8.07 7.43 -68.76
CA CYS A 13 8.39 6.97 -67.37
C CYS A 13 7.11 6.65 -66.61
N LEU A 14 6.84 5.36 -66.40
CA LEU A 14 5.82 4.88 -65.41
C LEU A 14 6.38 5.06 -64.05
N VAL A 15 5.86 6.01 -63.26
CA VAL A 15 6.11 6.15 -61.83
C VAL A 15 5.12 5.26 -61.09
N PHE A 16 5.58 4.10 -60.61
CA PHE A 16 4.82 3.29 -59.65
C PHE A 16 4.89 3.96 -58.27
N ALA A 17 3.82 4.62 -57.85
CA ALA A 17 3.63 5.07 -56.48
C ALA A 17 3.25 3.86 -55.61
N ILE A 18 4.23 3.28 -54.91
CA ILE A 18 3.98 2.29 -53.84
C ILE A 18 3.47 3.07 -52.64
N GLY A 19 2.16 3.22 -52.53
CA GLY A 19 1.48 3.71 -51.32
C GLY A 19 1.56 2.67 -50.20
N GLY A 20 2.66 2.66 -49.49
CA GLY A 20 2.77 1.88 -48.22
C GLY A 20 1.91 2.54 -47.17
N SER A 21 0.71 1.96 -46.91
CA SER A 21 -0.13 2.32 -45.75
C SER A 21 0.62 1.88 -44.49
N MET A 22 1.34 2.79 -43.84
CA MET A 22 1.85 2.57 -42.47
C MET A 22 0.64 2.57 -41.54
N SER A 23 0.04 1.40 -41.34
CA SER A 23 -0.83 1.17 -40.19
C SER A 23 0.01 1.29 -38.91
N SER A 24 0.05 2.48 -38.34
CA SER A 24 0.54 2.64 -36.96
C SER A 24 -0.45 1.90 -36.03
N THR A 25 -0.14 0.66 -35.73
CA THR A 25 -0.73 -0.04 -34.59
C THR A 25 -0.36 0.78 -33.37
N MET A 26 -1.26 1.66 -32.94
CA MET A 26 -1.19 2.27 -31.63
C MET A 26 -1.25 1.11 -30.64
N ALA A 27 -0.10 0.71 -30.11
CA ALA A 27 -0.06 -0.24 -29.00
C ALA A 27 -0.94 0.36 -27.92
N GLN A 28 -2.04 -0.31 -27.57
CA GLN A 28 -2.94 0.11 -26.51
C GLN A 28 -2.09 0.18 -25.24
N GLN A 29 -1.82 1.39 -24.77
CA GLN A 29 -1.00 1.60 -23.58
C GLN A 29 -1.64 0.80 -22.44
N LYS A 30 -0.91 -0.18 -21.90
CA LYS A 30 -1.42 -1.04 -20.82
C LYS A 30 -1.82 -0.12 -19.67
N LYS A 31 -3.08 -0.19 -19.24
CA LYS A 31 -3.57 0.58 -18.10
C LYS A 31 -2.76 0.15 -16.88
N LEU A 32 -2.19 1.11 -16.18
CA LEU A 32 -1.49 0.89 -14.91
C LEU A 32 -2.42 1.31 -13.77
N LYS A 33 -2.94 0.33 -13.03
CA LYS A 33 -3.78 0.55 -11.84
C LYS A 33 -2.95 0.43 -10.58
N VAL A 34 -2.93 1.48 -9.76
CA VAL A 34 -2.13 1.58 -8.55
C VAL A 34 -3.03 1.71 -7.32
N HIS A 35 -2.79 0.88 -6.31
CA HIS A 35 -3.40 1.02 -5.00
C HIS A 35 -2.42 1.71 -4.05
N ILE A 36 -2.87 2.71 -3.29
CA ILE A 36 -2.07 3.43 -2.30
C ILE A 36 -2.77 3.31 -0.95
N SER A 37 -2.19 2.56 -0.02
CA SER A 37 -2.63 2.50 1.37
C SER A 37 -1.84 3.52 2.19
N VAL A 38 -2.54 4.40 2.91
CA VAL A 38 -1.94 5.52 3.63
C VAL A 38 -2.22 5.36 5.12
N ASP A 39 -1.15 5.23 5.89
CA ASP A 39 -1.13 5.18 7.34
C ASP A 39 -0.49 6.45 7.90
N MET A 40 -0.45 6.65 9.21
CA MET A 40 -0.03 7.93 9.77
C MET A 40 1.22 7.85 10.65
N GLU A 41 1.45 6.77 11.35
CA GLU A 41 2.60 6.61 12.27
C GLU A 41 3.95 6.80 11.59
N GLY A 42 4.09 6.34 10.34
CA GLY A 42 5.30 6.47 9.55
C GLY A 42 5.47 7.80 8.84
N VAL A 43 4.49 8.71 8.89
CA VAL A 43 4.57 10.06 8.31
C VAL A 43 5.71 10.86 8.94
N GLY A 44 6.43 11.63 8.13
CA GLY A 44 7.52 12.48 8.60
C GLY A 44 7.09 13.41 9.73
N GLY A 45 7.83 13.37 10.86
CA GLY A 45 7.56 14.17 12.05
C GLY A 45 6.64 13.53 13.09
N VAL A 46 5.88 12.48 12.77
CA VAL A 46 5.04 11.77 13.75
C VAL A 46 5.91 11.00 14.74
N VAL A 47 5.68 11.21 16.05
CA VAL A 47 6.42 10.57 17.14
C VAL A 47 5.54 10.14 18.32
N THR A 48 4.39 10.78 18.55
CA THR A 48 3.51 10.50 19.71
C THR A 48 2.04 10.36 19.28
N GLY A 49 1.17 10.02 20.22
CA GLY A 49 -0.28 9.99 20.01
C GLY A 49 -0.89 11.35 19.70
N GLU A 50 -0.20 12.46 20.04
CA GLU A 50 -0.69 13.83 19.83
C GLU A 50 -0.84 14.19 18.35
N GLN A 51 -0.13 13.48 17.47
CA GLN A 51 -0.24 13.64 16.02
C GLN A 51 -1.27 12.69 15.38
N LEU A 52 -1.73 11.65 16.09
CA LEU A 52 -2.35 10.47 15.52
C LEU A 52 -3.87 10.36 15.67
N GLY A 53 -4.50 11.22 16.44
CA GLY A 53 -5.94 11.10 16.69
C GLY A 53 -6.63 12.42 16.95
N PRO A 54 -7.97 12.48 16.79
CA PRO A 54 -8.76 13.72 16.87
C PRO A 54 -8.62 14.51 18.17
N THR A 55 -8.23 13.87 19.26
CA THR A 55 -8.01 14.51 20.57
C THR A 55 -6.60 15.06 20.75
N GLY A 56 -5.67 14.72 19.85
CA GLY A 56 -4.29 15.21 19.90
C GLY A 56 -4.16 16.66 19.42
N PHE A 57 -3.36 17.45 20.12
CA PHE A 57 -3.25 18.89 19.83
C PHE A 57 -2.59 19.22 18.48
N GLU A 58 -1.81 18.30 17.90
CA GLU A 58 -1.17 18.45 16.60
C GLU A 58 -1.89 17.70 15.46
N TYR A 59 -2.89 16.88 15.75
CA TYR A 59 -3.54 16.00 14.77
C TYR A 59 -4.02 16.75 13.51
N GLY A 60 -4.69 17.89 13.69
CA GLY A 60 -5.14 18.69 12.55
C GLY A 60 -4.02 19.07 11.60
N ARG A 61 -2.86 19.45 12.14
CA ARG A 61 -1.67 19.80 11.36
C ARG A 61 -1.03 18.58 10.68
N PHE A 62 -0.99 17.44 11.36
CA PHE A 62 -0.36 16.23 10.83
C PHE A 62 -1.23 15.53 9.78
N ARG A 63 -2.54 15.75 9.77
CA ARG A 63 -3.39 15.35 8.64
C ARG A 63 -2.97 16.04 7.33
N GLU A 64 -2.54 17.31 7.38
CA GLU A 64 -2.00 18.01 6.22
C GLU A 64 -0.69 17.35 5.72
N PHE A 65 0.17 16.91 6.64
CA PHE A 65 1.43 16.24 6.28
C PHE A 65 1.17 14.86 5.69
N MET A 66 0.28 14.06 6.29
CA MET A 66 -0.18 12.78 5.75
C MET A 66 -0.76 12.95 4.34
N THR A 67 -1.63 13.94 4.15
CA THR A 67 -2.24 14.25 2.84
C THR A 67 -1.19 14.66 1.81
N ARG A 68 -0.18 15.45 2.22
CA ARG A 68 0.94 15.85 1.36
C ARG A 68 1.78 14.66 0.90
N GLU A 69 2.06 13.70 1.79
CA GLU A 69 2.78 12.48 1.44
C GLU A 69 1.96 11.60 0.48
N ALA A 70 0.65 11.48 0.71
CA ALA A 70 -0.26 10.80 -0.21
C ALA A 70 -0.30 11.48 -1.59
N LEU A 71 -0.39 12.82 -1.64
CA LEU A 71 -0.34 13.59 -2.87
C LEU A 71 0.95 13.38 -3.65
N ALA A 72 2.10 13.39 -2.95
CA ALA A 72 3.39 13.13 -3.58
C ALA A 72 3.45 11.75 -4.25
N ALA A 73 2.85 10.73 -3.61
CA ALA A 73 2.74 9.39 -4.18
C ALA A 73 1.79 9.35 -5.38
N ILE A 74 0.62 10.01 -5.30
CA ILE A 74 -0.37 10.10 -6.38
C ILE A 74 0.22 10.79 -7.62
N GLU A 75 0.83 11.96 -7.44
CA GLU A 75 1.44 12.72 -8.53
C GLU A 75 2.58 11.94 -9.20
N ALA A 76 3.42 11.29 -8.38
CA ALA A 76 4.49 10.46 -8.90
C ALA A 76 3.98 9.23 -9.65
N ALA A 77 2.88 8.61 -9.19
CA ALA A 77 2.24 7.49 -9.87
C ALA A 77 1.64 7.92 -11.22
N LYS A 78 0.95 9.07 -11.27
CA LYS A 78 0.45 9.66 -12.52
C LYS A 78 1.59 9.95 -13.50
N ALA A 79 2.66 10.56 -13.04
CA ALA A 79 3.84 10.86 -13.85
C ALA A 79 4.53 9.57 -14.37
N ALA A 80 4.40 8.45 -13.67
CA ALA A 80 4.88 7.13 -14.10
C ALA A 80 3.89 6.38 -15.00
N GLY A 81 2.76 6.99 -15.35
CA GLY A 81 1.78 6.42 -16.30
C GLY A 81 0.62 5.68 -15.63
N ALA A 82 0.40 5.82 -14.32
CA ALA A 82 -0.80 5.29 -13.68
C ALA A 82 -2.06 5.94 -14.26
N THR A 83 -2.99 5.10 -14.72
CA THR A 83 -4.25 5.51 -15.34
C THR A 83 -5.43 5.41 -14.39
N GLU A 84 -5.28 4.65 -13.32
CA GLU A 84 -6.27 4.49 -12.25
C GLU A 84 -5.56 4.44 -10.91
N ILE A 85 -5.97 5.27 -9.96
CA ILE A 85 -5.40 5.32 -8.62
C ILE A 85 -6.52 5.21 -7.60
N LEU A 86 -6.40 4.21 -6.72
CA LEU A 86 -7.27 4.02 -5.57
C LEU A 86 -6.47 4.25 -4.30
N VAL A 87 -6.92 5.16 -3.46
CA VAL A 87 -6.30 5.48 -2.16
C VAL A 87 -7.14 4.89 -1.05
N ALA A 88 -6.52 4.25 -0.06
CA ALA A 88 -7.18 3.82 1.17
C ALA A 88 -6.61 4.61 2.35
N ASP A 89 -7.46 5.37 3.04
CA ASP A 89 -7.14 5.98 4.34
C ASP A 89 -7.13 4.88 5.40
N SER A 90 -5.98 4.54 5.88
CA SER A 90 -5.74 3.27 6.60
C SER A 90 -5.29 3.44 8.05
N HIS A 91 -5.32 4.67 8.56
CA HIS A 91 -4.96 4.99 9.94
C HIS A 91 -6.20 5.19 10.82
N GLY A 92 -6.17 4.69 12.04
CA GLY A 92 -7.12 4.98 13.10
C GLY A 92 -8.58 4.84 12.65
N ASN A 93 -9.33 5.95 12.61
CA ASN A 93 -10.73 5.95 12.18
C ASN A 93 -10.95 5.92 10.65
N GLY A 94 -9.89 5.93 9.85
CA GLY A 94 -9.97 5.96 8.38
C GLY A 94 -10.52 7.26 7.80
N GLN A 95 -10.38 8.40 8.52
CA GLN A 95 -10.90 9.72 8.13
C GLN A 95 -9.82 10.82 8.26
N ASN A 96 -8.57 10.46 8.02
CA ASN A 96 -7.42 11.32 8.28
C ASN A 96 -7.06 12.20 7.09
N LEU A 97 -7.14 11.65 5.86
CA LEU A 97 -6.84 12.40 4.65
C LEU A 97 -7.81 13.57 4.44
N LEU A 98 -7.27 14.71 4.04
CA LEU A 98 -8.02 15.90 3.64
C LEU A 98 -8.45 15.71 2.18
N ILE A 99 -9.62 15.11 1.97
CA ILE A 99 -10.08 14.65 0.66
C ILE A 99 -10.35 15.77 -0.34
N ASP A 100 -10.63 16.98 0.16
CA ASP A 100 -10.79 18.20 -0.63
C ASP A 100 -9.48 18.66 -1.29
N GLN A 101 -8.34 18.19 -0.81
CA GLN A 101 -7.02 18.45 -1.39
C GLN A 101 -6.58 17.40 -2.42
N LEU A 102 -7.31 16.28 -2.54
CA LEU A 102 -6.94 15.22 -3.48
C LEU A 102 -7.44 15.50 -4.90
N PRO A 103 -6.73 15.04 -5.95
CA PRO A 103 -7.16 15.25 -7.32
C PRO A 103 -8.52 14.60 -7.62
N ALA A 104 -9.33 15.25 -8.46
CA ALA A 104 -10.71 14.84 -8.76
C ALA A 104 -10.83 13.47 -9.46
N ASP A 105 -9.77 12.98 -10.06
CA ASP A 105 -9.69 11.69 -10.77
C ASP A 105 -9.21 10.53 -9.88
N VAL A 106 -9.04 10.78 -8.57
CA VAL A 106 -8.65 9.76 -7.58
C VAL A 106 -9.87 9.32 -6.77
N ARG A 107 -9.97 8.03 -6.50
CA ARG A 107 -10.97 7.49 -5.58
C ARG A 107 -10.35 7.22 -4.22
N VAL A 108 -11.12 7.47 -3.14
CA VAL A 108 -10.65 7.28 -1.77
C VAL A 108 -11.59 6.36 -1.00
N ILE A 109 -11.04 5.32 -0.39
CA ILE A 109 -11.73 4.48 0.57
C ILE A 109 -11.51 5.05 1.96
N ARG A 110 -12.61 5.26 2.70
CA ARG A 110 -12.59 5.89 4.02
C ARG A 110 -13.38 5.08 5.04
N SER A 111 -12.95 5.17 6.30
CA SER A 111 -13.66 4.65 7.49
C SER A 111 -13.78 3.12 7.53
N TRP A 112 -14.34 2.60 8.59
CA TRP A 112 -14.51 1.19 8.92
C TRP A 112 -15.96 0.86 9.26
N PRO A 113 -16.42 -0.41 9.22
CA PRO A 113 -15.67 -1.61 8.81
C PRO A 113 -15.59 -1.77 7.29
N ARG A 114 -14.55 -2.44 6.79
CA ARG A 114 -14.39 -2.71 5.35
C ARG A 114 -13.61 -4.01 5.12
N ARG A 115 -13.97 -4.75 4.07
CA ARG A 115 -13.24 -5.95 3.67
C ARG A 115 -11.80 -5.62 3.30
N LEU A 116 -10.87 -6.53 3.59
CA LEU A 116 -9.43 -6.42 3.34
C LEU A 116 -8.74 -5.30 4.14
N GLY A 117 -9.42 -4.70 5.11
CA GLY A 117 -8.83 -3.74 6.04
C GLY A 117 -8.12 -2.56 5.37
N MET A 118 -6.87 -2.35 5.70
CA MET A 118 -6.05 -1.23 5.21
C MET A 118 -5.81 -1.26 3.69
N VAL A 119 -5.95 -2.42 3.05
CA VAL A 119 -5.80 -2.59 1.59
C VAL A 119 -7.13 -2.87 0.89
N ALA A 120 -8.22 -2.39 1.47
CA ALA A 120 -9.54 -2.48 0.84
C ALA A 120 -9.49 -1.93 -0.60
N GLY A 121 -10.18 -2.62 -1.51
CA GLY A 121 -10.20 -2.28 -2.93
C GLY A 121 -9.05 -2.89 -3.76
N ILE A 122 -8.13 -3.64 -3.13
CA ILE A 122 -7.22 -4.50 -3.89
C ILE A 122 -8.01 -5.65 -4.52
N ASP A 123 -7.77 -5.88 -5.79
CA ASP A 123 -8.26 -7.01 -6.59
C ASP A 123 -7.17 -7.45 -7.59
N ASP A 124 -7.46 -8.48 -8.37
CA ASP A 124 -6.56 -9.04 -9.40
C ASP A 124 -6.33 -8.14 -10.63
N ASN A 125 -7.00 -6.97 -10.68
CA ASN A 125 -6.79 -5.96 -11.72
C ASN A 125 -5.81 -4.86 -11.28
N VAL A 126 -5.34 -4.86 -10.02
CA VAL A 126 -4.33 -3.92 -9.52
C VAL A 126 -2.94 -4.38 -9.96
N ASP A 127 -2.16 -3.51 -10.58
CA ASP A 127 -0.81 -3.84 -11.06
C ASP A 127 0.27 -3.66 -9.98
N ALA A 128 0.07 -2.72 -9.05
CA ALA A 128 1.03 -2.42 -7.99
C ALA A 128 0.36 -1.79 -6.76
N ALA A 129 0.91 -2.05 -5.58
CA ALA A 129 0.50 -1.40 -4.35
C ALA A 129 1.67 -0.63 -3.70
N ILE A 130 1.34 0.52 -3.11
CA ILE A 130 2.24 1.44 -2.44
C ILE A 130 1.74 1.64 -1.01
N PHE A 131 2.63 1.59 -0.04
CA PHE A 131 2.35 1.82 1.37
C PHE A 131 2.99 3.12 1.83
N ILE A 132 2.19 4.07 2.28
CA ILE A 132 2.65 5.39 2.76
C ILE A 132 2.43 5.48 4.25
N GLY A 133 3.45 5.94 4.99
CA GLY A 133 3.35 6.23 6.40
C GLY A 133 3.23 5.00 7.31
N TYR A 134 3.69 3.84 6.88
CA TYR A 134 3.67 2.59 7.67
C TYR A 134 4.74 2.59 8.77
N HIS A 135 4.56 1.74 9.76
CA HIS A 135 5.38 1.65 10.97
C HIS A 135 5.81 0.21 11.29
N ALA A 136 6.70 0.06 12.26
CA ALA A 136 7.19 -1.24 12.72
C ALA A 136 6.11 -2.01 13.53
N GLY A 137 6.24 -3.34 13.56
CA GLY A 137 5.31 -4.22 14.26
C GLY A 137 5.47 -4.22 15.78
N THR A 138 4.47 -4.76 16.47
CA THR A 138 4.38 -4.83 17.95
C THR A 138 5.66 -5.40 18.62
N ASN A 139 6.33 -6.32 17.97
CA ASN A 139 7.49 -7.00 18.55
C ASN A 139 8.83 -6.30 18.23
N ASN A 140 8.81 -5.14 17.59
CA ASN A 140 10.00 -4.37 17.29
C ASN A 140 10.38 -3.48 18.49
N PRO A 141 11.59 -3.63 19.05
CA PRO A 141 12.01 -2.84 20.21
C PRO A 141 12.50 -1.42 19.85
N THR A 142 12.69 -1.12 18.57
CA THR A 142 13.33 0.12 18.11
C THR A 142 12.44 1.01 17.25
N GLY A 143 11.27 0.54 16.77
CA GLY A 143 10.40 1.31 15.89
C GLY A 143 9.66 2.45 16.58
N VAL A 144 9.47 3.55 15.87
CA VAL A 144 8.63 4.66 16.34
C VAL A 144 7.17 4.22 16.30
N ARG A 145 6.45 4.35 17.41
CA ARG A 145 5.03 3.98 17.53
C ARG A 145 4.73 2.54 17.12
N ALA A 146 5.70 1.63 17.26
CA ALA A 146 5.64 0.24 16.83
C ALA A 146 4.41 -0.49 17.43
N HIS A 147 3.56 -1.04 16.57
CA HIS A 147 2.42 -1.87 16.95
C HIS A 147 1.91 -2.69 15.74
N THR A 148 0.90 -3.54 15.96
CA THR A 148 0.22 -4.26 14.89
C THR A 148 -1.27 -4.22 15.20
N PHE A 149 -2.06 -3.51 14.39
CA PHE A 149 -3.49 -3.18 14.46
C PHE A 149 -3.92 -2.41 15.70
N SER A 150 -3.48 -2.77 16.88
CA SER A 150 -3.89 -2.08 18.11
C SER A 150 -2.76 -2.06 19.15
N SER A 151 -2.18 -0.88 19.34
CA SER A 151 -1.21 -0.65 20.41
C SER A 151 -1.83 -0.81 21.81
N ALA A 152 -3.15 -0.64 21.93
CA ALA A 152 -3.87 -0.78 23.20
C ALA A 152 -4.15 -2.24 23.56
N ASN A 153 -4.45 -3.11 22.59
CA ASN A 153 -5.05 -4.40 22.83
C ASN A 153 -4.17 -5.60 22.50
N LEU A 154 -3.20 -5.47 21.58
CA LEU A 154 -2.44 -6.59 21.04
C LEU A 154 -0.96 -6.53 21.41
N THR A 155 -0.36 -7.70 21.64
CA THR A 155 1.08 -7.86 21.86
C THR A 155 1.74 -8.72 20.80
N ARG A 156 0.95 -9.49 20.02
CA ARG A 156 1.47 -10.32 18.93
C ARG A 156 0.38 -10.65 17.93
N VAL A 157 0.75 -10.60 16.65
CA VAL A 157 0.01 -11.21 15.55
C VAL A 157 1.00 -12.00 14.71
N ALA A 158 0.65 -13.24 14.34
CA ALA A 158 1.52 -14.07 13.51
C ALA A 158 0.73 -14.80 12.42
N LEU A 159 1.36 -14.96 11.27
CA LEU A 159 0.89 -15.78 10.15
C LEU A 159 1.79 -17.02 10.03
N ASN A 160 1.18 -18.22 10.09
CA ASN A 160 1.90 -19.49 10.01
C ASN A 160 3.13 -19.55 10.96
N GLY A 161 2.98 -18.99 12.17
CA GLY A 161 4.01 -18.95 13.20
C GLY A 161 5.01 -17.78 13.10
N VAL A 162 4.99 -16.98 12.03
CA VAL A 162 5.88 -15.82 11.83
C VAL A 162 5.18 -14.54 12.27
N ASN A 163 5.79 -13.77 13.17
CA ASN A 163 5.27 -12.47 13.58
C ASN A 163 5.17 -11.53 12.38
N VAL A 164 4.08 -10.78 12.31
CA VAL A 164 3.81 -9.84 11.21
C VAL A 164 3.68 -8.40 11.69
N THR A 165 4.05 -7.50 10.80
CA THR A 165 3.70 -6.07 10.86
C THR A 165 2.44 -5.85 10.04
N GLU A 166 1.80 -4.68 10.14
CA GLU A 166 0.72 -4.30 9.24
C GLU A 166 1.20 -4.29 7.78
N GLY A 167 2.43 -3.83 7.54
CA GLY A 167 3.03 -3.88 6.20
C GLY A 167 3.14 -5.29 5.63
N SER A 168 3.63 -6.27 6.40
CA SER A 168 3.73 -7.66 5.92
C SER A 168 2.39 -8.39 5.86
N TRP A 169 1.45 -8.09 6.78
CA TRP A 169 0.07 -8.58 6.72
C TRP A 169 -0.64 -8.10 5.45
N ASN A 170 -0.60 -6.81 5.20
CA ASN A 170 -1.22 -6.19 4.03
C ASN A 170 -0.56 -6.62 2.71
N ALA A 171 0.76 -6.86 2.74
CA ALA A 171 1.47 -7.45 1.62
C ALA A 171 1.01 -8.89 1.33
N ALA A 172 0.69 -9.67 2.36
CA ALA A 172 0.15 -11.02 2.20
C ALA A 172 -1.28 -11.00 1.60
N ILE A 173 -2.11 -10.02 1.98
CA ILE A 173 -3.42 -9.82 1.34
C ILE A 173 -3.24 -9.42 -0.13
N ALA A 174 -2.39 -8.45 -0.43
CA ALA A 174 -2.10 -8.04 -1.79
C ALA A 174 -1.55 -9.21 -2.63
N GLY A 175 -0.66 -10.02 -2.05
CA GLY A 175 -0.10 -11.21 -2.68
C GLY A 175 -1.13 -12.29 -2.99
N HIS A 176 -2.21 -12.41 -2.20
CA HIS A 176 -3.34 -13.30 -2.51
C HIS A 176 -3.97 -12.94 -3.87
N TYR A 177 -4.06 -11.65 -4.20
CA TYR A 177 -4.54 -11.13 -5.47
C TYR A 177 -3.43 -10.94 -6.53
N ASN A 178 -2.24 -11.50 -6.33
CA ASN A 178 -1.07 -11.34 -7.20
C ASN A 178 -0.54 -9.91 -7.36
N VAL A 179 -0.83 -9.02 -6.43
CA VAL A 179 -0.39 -7.63 -6.44
C VAL A 179 0.92 -7.50 -5.66
N PRO A 180 2.01 -7.01 -6.27
CA PRO A 180 3.25 -6.72 -5.58
C PRO A 180 3.16 -5.42 -4.79
N ILE A 181 3.79 -5.38 -3.61
CA ILE A 181 4.14 -4.13 -2.96
C ILE A 181 5.44 -3.63 -3.59
N VAL A 182 5.40 -2.45 -4.18
CA VAL A 182 6.54 -1.92 -4.93
C VAL A 182 7.33 -0.86 -4.16
N MET A 183 6.65 -0.17 -3.22
CA MET A 183 7.25 0.91 -2.43
C MET A 183 6.58 1.03 -1.06
N MET A 184 7.37 1.36 -0.03
CA MET A 184 6.86 1.72 1.30
C MET A 184 7.59 2.97 1.84
N SER A 185 6.87 3.84 2.56
CA SER A 185 7.47 4.88 3.39
C SER A 185 7.20 4.61 4.88
N GLY A 186 8.16 4.98 5.73
CA GLY A 186 8.08 4.82 7.17
C GLY A 186 9.41 5.09 7.84
N ASP A 187 9.55 4.67 9.10
CA ASP A 187 10.84 4.73 9.79
C ASP A 187 11.79 3.60 9.32
N ASP A 188 13.06 3.71 9.69
CA ASP A 188 14.11 2.75 9.36
C ASP A 188 13.80 1.33 9.86
N ALA A 189 13.20 1.19 11.06
CA ALA A 189 12.84 -0.10 11.63
C ALA A 189 11.70 -0.77 10.84
N ALA A 190 10.66 -0.01 10.47
CA ALA A 190 9.54 -0.49 9.66
C ALA A 190 10.02 -0.98 8.27
N ILE A 191 10.88 -0.20 7.63
CA ILE A 191 11.45 -0.54 6.32
C ILE A 191 12.27 -1.84 6.42
N ALA A 192 13.09 -1.98 7.46
CA ALA A 192 13.89 -3.18 7.66
C ALA A 192 13.03 -4.44 7.87
N GLU A 193 11.95 -4.35 8.69
CA GLU A 193 11.03 -5.47 8.92
C GLU A 193 10.29 -5.88 7.65
N VAL A 194 9.73 -4.93 6.92
CA VAL A 194 8.99 -5.25 5.71
C VAL A 194 9.90 -5.84 4.64
N ARG A 195 11.10 -5.28 4.43
CA ARG A 195 12.07 -5.86 3.49
C ARG A 195 12.50 -7.27 3.88
N LYS A 196 12.65 -7.57 5.18
CA LYS A 196 12.94 -8.91 5.66
C LYS A 196 11.81 -9.90 5.31
N ALA A 197 10.56 -9.45 5.36
CA ALA A 197 9.38 -10.29 5.11
C ALA A 197 9.12 -10.50 3.62
N ILE A 198 9.13 -9.43 2.81
CA ILE A 198 8.65 -9.47 1.42
C ILE A 198 9.72 -9.27 0.36
N GLY A 199 10.97 -9.02 0.76
CA GLY A 199 12.08 -8.81 -0.15
C GLY A 199 12.37 -7.32 -0.45
N ASN A 200 13.22 -7.08 -1.43
CA ASN A 200 13.71 -5.75 -1.72
C ASN A 200 12.69 -4.92 -2.51
N ILE A 201 12.07 -3.97 -1.83
CA ILE A 201 11.18 -2.95 -2.39
C ILE A 201 11.84 -1.57 -2.34
N GLU A 202 11.33 -0.61 -3.14
CA GLU A 202 11.71 0.79 -2.92
C GLU A 202 11.22 1.26 -1.56
N ALA A 203 12.01 2.09 -0.90
CA ALA A 203 11.63 2.62 0.39
C ALA A 203 12.02 4.09 0.54
N ALA A 204 11.11 4.89 1.12
CA ALA A 204 11.35 6.25 1.55
C ALA A 204 11.45 6.27 3.08
N GLU A 205 12.67 6.42 3.60
CA GLU A 205 12.90 6.60 5.02
C GLU A 205 12.52 8.03 5.40
N THR A 206 11.39 8.18 6.08
CA THR A 206 10.85 9.48 6.50
C THR A 206 11.48 9.96 7.79
N LYS A 207 11.95 9.02 8.62
CA LYS A 207 12.61 9.26 9.91
C LYS A 207 13.43 8.05 10.35
N ARG A 208 14.35 8.30 11.25
CA ARG A 208 15.09 7.27 12.00
C ARG A 208 14.64 7.26 13.43
N SER A 209 14.36 6.08 13.92
CA SER A 209 13.95 5.89 15.31
C SER A 209 15.10 6.20 16.28
N LEU A 210 14.78 6.93 17.33
CA LEU A 210 15.61 7.11 18.53
C LEU A 210 14.97 6.45 19.75
N GLY A 211 13.75 5.94 19.56
CA GLY A 211 12.92 5.27 20.56
C GLY A 211 11.44 5.33 20.18
N PHE A 212 10.58 4.72 21.00
CA PHE A 212 9.15 4.59 20.70
C PHE A 212 8.42 5.94 20.46
N HIS A 213 8.87 7.03 21.09
CA HIS A 213 8.31 8.38 21.00
C HIS A 213 9.34 9.43 20.55
N SER A 214 10.42 9.03 19.91
CA SER A 214 11.48 9.94 19.49
C SER A 214 12.10 9.53 18.17
N ALA A 215 12.37 10.49 17.30
CA ALA A 215 12.95 10.25 15.99
C ALA A 215 13.80 11.42 15.50
N ASN A 216 14.79 11.10 14.66
CA ASN A 216 15.42 12.05 13.75
C ASN A 216 14.65 12.02 12.43
N SER A 217 13.83 13.05 12.18
CA SER A 217 12.86 13.08 11.09
C SER A 217 13.24 14.02 9.96
N LEU A 218 12.90 13.63 8.73
CA LEU A 218 12.81 14.56 7.62
C LEU A 218 11.73 15.62 7.90
N THR A 219 11.90 16.80 7.33
CA THR A 219 10.80 17.77 7.28
C THR A 219 9.68 17.26 6.36
N PRO A 220 8.42 17.71 6.53
CA PRO A 220 7.31 17.26 5.67
C PRO A 220 7.53 17.49 4.17
N ALA A 221 8.27 18.55 3.81
CA ALA A 221 8.62 18.81 2.42
C ALA A 221 9.66 17.81 1.88
N ALA A 222 10.70 17.51 2.65
CA ALA A 222 11.73 16.55 2.28
C ALA A 222 11.18 15.11 2.21
N SER A 223 10.29 14.75 3.15
CA SER A 223 9.59 13.46 3.15
C SER A 223 8.76 13.26 1.89
N ALA A 224 7.90 14.22 1.55
CA ALA A 224 7.09 14.18 0.33
C ALA A 224 7.97 14.09 -0.95
N GLN A 225 9.06 14.83 -1.02
CA GLN A 225 10.00 14.77 -2.14
C GLN A 225 10.64 13.37 -2.29
N GLU A 226 11.08 12.77 -1.19
CA GLU A 226 11.68 11.43 -1.19
C GLU A 226 10.66 10.36 -1.58
N ILE A 227 9.43 10.44 -1.06
CA ILE A 227 8.31 9.55 -1.44
C ILE A 227 8.07 9.64 -2.96
N GLY A 228 7.90 10.83 -3.50
CA GLY A 228 7.70 11.02 -4.95
C GLY A 228 8.83 10.45 -5.79
N ARG A 229 10.09 10.61 -5.35
CA ARG A 229 11.26 10.04 -6.00
C ARG A 229 11.21 8.51 -6.01
N LYS A 230 10.89 7.89 -4.88
CA LYS A 230 10.85 6.44 -4.69
C LYS A 230 9.67 5.78 -5.43
N VAL A 231 8.51 6.43 -5.45
CA VAL A 231 7.35 5.95 -6.23
C VAL A 231 7.68 5.91 -7.72
N ARG A 232 8.29 6.97 -8.28
CA ARG A 232 8.72 6.97 -9.68
C ARG A 232 9.71 5.85 -9.98
N ALA A 233 10.71 5.64 -9.12
CA ALA A 233 11.68 4.56 -9.27
C ALA A 233 11.02 3.18 -9.24
N ALA A 234 10.07 2.95 -8.31
CA ALA A 234 9.35 1.70 -8.18
C ALA A 234 8.47 1.41 -9.41
N LEU A 235 7.66 2.38 -9.83
CA LEU A 235 6.72 2.18 -10.94
C LEU A 235 7.42 2.09 -12.29
N GLY A 236 8.63 2.60 -12.44
CA GLY A 236 9.46 2.40 -13.64
C GLY A 236 9.94 0.94 -13.83
N ARG A 237 9.80 0.09 -12.81
CA ARG A 237 10.26 -1.31 -12.82
C ARG A 237 9.30 -2.27 -12.11
N VAL A 238 8.00 -2.07 -12.22
CA VAL A 238 6.95 -2.89 -11.55
C VAL A 238 7.17 -4.39 -11.76
N SER A 239 7.58 -4.81 -12.95
CA SER A 239 7.81 -6.23 -13.30
C SER A 239 8.91 -6.92 -12.49
N GLU A 240 9.78 -6.18 -11.82
CA GLU A 240 10.85 -6.75 -10.99
C GLU A 240 10.34 -7.14 -9.58
N PHE A 241 9.22 -6.57 -9.13
CA PHE A 241 8.66 -6.86 -7.82
C PHE A 241 7.75 -8.09 -7.87
N LYS A 242 7.85 -8.92 -6.85
CA LYS A 242 7.06 -10.16 -6.76
C LYS A 242 6.00 -10.03 -5.66
N PRO A 243 4.76 -10.50 -5.91
CA PRO A 243 3.75 -10.61 -4.86
C PRO A 243 4.23 -11.48 -3.70
N TYR A 244 4.04 -11.02 -2.47
CA TYR A 244 4.36 -11.78 -1.27
C TYR A 244 3.24 -12.79 -0.98
N LYS A 245 3.51 -14.07 -1.17
CA LYS A 245 2.52 -15.14 -0.99
C LYS A 245 2.75 -15.89 0.30
N VAL A 246 1.68 -16.03 1.09
CA VAL A 246 1.64 -16.87 2.28
C VAL A 246 0.98 -18.18 1.91
N GLN A 247 1.53 -19.28 2.43
CA GLN A 247 1.00 -20.63 2.20
C GLN A 247 -0.39 -20.77 2.83
N SER A 248 -1.32 -21.29 2.05
CA SER A 248 -2.68 -21.63 2.51
C SER A 248 -2.78 -23.13 2.83
N PRO A 249 -3.63 -23.54 3.79
CA PRO A 249 -4.44 -22.69 4.66
C PRO A 249 -3.58 -21.84 5.61
N VAL A 250 -4.08 -20.65 5.95
CA VAL A 250 -3.37 -19.69 6.81
C VAL A 250 -3.72 -19.95 8.27
N THR A 251 -2.72 -20.11 9.12
CA THR A 251 -2.88 -20.13 10.57
C THR A 251 -2.56 -18.75 11.11
N VAL A 252 -3.47 -18.18 11.90
CA VAL A 252 -3.29 -16.87 12.54
C VAL A 252 -3.26 -17.05 14.05
N ASP A 253 -2.19 -16.59 14.68
CA ASP A 253 -2.07 -16.48 16.13
C ASP A 253 -2.22 -15.02 16.53
N VAL A 254 -3.08 -14.74 17.54
CA VAL A 254 -3.29 -13.41 18.11
C VAL A 254 -3.10 -13.47 19.61
N THR A 255 -2.24 -12.60 20.14
CA THR A 255 -2.03 -12.45 21.58
C THR A 255 -2.49 -11.07 22.04
N PHE A 256 -3.37 -11.05 23.02
CA PHE A 256 -3.95 -9.84 23.61
C PHE A 256 -3.15 -9.37 24.83
N LYS A 257 -3.29 -8.10 25.19
CA LYS A 257 -2.78 -7.57 26.46
C LYS A 257 -3.60 -8.02 27.67
N HIS A 258 -4.88 -8.38 27.45
CA HIS A 258 -5.81 -8.81 28.47
C HIS A 258 -6.33 -10.21 28.14
N TYR A 259 -6.60 -11.03 29.15
CA TYR A 259 -7.03 -12.42 28.96
C TYR A 259 -8.48 -12.55 28.47
N MET A 260 -9.36 -11.61 28.84
CA MET A 260 -10.79 -11.72 28.56
C MET A 260 -11.12 -11.82 27.05
N PRO A 261 -10.51 -11.07 26.14
CA PRO A 261 -10.75 -11.27 24.70
C PRO A 261 -10.44 -12.68 24.21
N ALA A 262 -9.34 -13.29 24.68
CA ALA A 262 -9.00 -14.67 24.32
C ALA A 262 -10.02 -15.68 24.86
N GLU A 263 -10.52 -15.47 26.07
CA GLU A 263 -11.54 -16.31 26.67
C GLU A 263 -12.87 -16.24 25.91
N VAL A 264 -13.37 -15.02 25.69
CA VAL A 264 -14.70 -14.83 25.05
C VAL A 264 -14.71 -15.27 23.60
N LEU A 265 -13.65 -14.98 22.84
CA LEU A 265 -13.53 -15.43 21.44
C LEU A 265 -13.54 -16.96 21.34
N ALA A 266 -12.93 -17.66 22.31
CA ALA A 266 -12.91 -19.13 22.33
C ALA A 266 -14.26 -19.79 22.59
N TYR A 267 -15.33 -19.05 22.90
CA TYR A 267 -16.69 -19.57 22.88
C TYR A 267 -17.21 -19.83 21.45
N LEU A 268 -16.56 -19.26 20.45
CA LEU A 268 -16.85 -19.54 19.05
C LEU A 268 -15.94 -20.67 18.53
N PRO A 269 -16.49 -21.72 17.92
CA PRO A 269 -15.71 -22.90 17.48
C PRO A 269 -14.57 -22.63 16.50
N ILE A 270 -14.58 -21.48 15.85
CA ILE A 270 -13.52 -21.09 14.91
C ILE A 270 -12.22 -20.65 15.61
N PHE A 271 -12.28 -20.34 16.92
CA PHE A 271 -11.13 -19.89 17.70
C PHE A 271 -10.68 -20.96 18.69
N GLU A 272 -9.44 -21.34 18.61
CA GLU A 272 -8.74 -22.17 19.59
C GLU A 272 -8.05 -21.27 20.60
N ARG A 273 -8.35 -21.41 21.90
CA ARG A 273 -7.59 -20.73 22.94
C ARG A 273 -6.27 -21.47 23.16
N THR A 274 -5.15 -20.86 22.81
CA THR A 274 -3.83 -21.50 22.89
C THR A 274 -3.09 -21.22 24.18
N ASP A 275 -3.40 -20.11 24.85
CA ASP A 275 -3.01 -19.82 26.25
C ASP A 275 -3.97 -18.80 26.88
N SER A 276 -3.61 -18.26 28.07
CA SER A 276 -4.48 -17.33 28.83
C SER A 276 -4.82 -16.06 28.03
N HIS A 277 -3.94 -15.58 27.15
CA HIS A 277 -4.06 -14.32 26.39
C HIS A 277 -4.11 -14.53 24.89
N SER A 278 -4.05 -15.78 24.42
CA SER A 278 -3.86 -16.04 23.00
C SER A 278 -4.93 -16.93 22.41
N ILE A 279 -5.29 -16.62 21.18
CA ILE A 279 -6.12 -17.45 20.33
C ILE A 279 -5.40 -17.80 19.04
N ARG A 280 -5.86 -18.88 18.43
CA ARG A 280 -5.53 -19.29 17.07
C ARG A 280 -6.78 -19.50 16.27
N PHE A 281 -6.72 -19.14 14.99
CA PHE A 281 -7.72 -19.55 14.02
C PHE A 281 -7.07 -19.96 12.71
N ARG A 282 -7.80 -20.71 11.89
CA ARG A 282 -7.37 -21.10 10.56
C ARG A 282 -8.31 -20.51 9.52
N ALA A 283 -7.73 -19.96 8.47
CA ALA A 283 -8.44 -19.41 7.35
C ALA A 283 -8.01 -20.13 6.06
N LYS A 284 -8.92 -20.28 5.11
CA LYS A 284 -8.61 -20.92 3.83
C LYS A 284 -7.59 -20.12 3.00
N ASP A 285 -7.58 -18.79 3.16
CA ASP A 285 -6.73 -17.85 2.45
C ASP A 285 -6.58 -16.51 3.22
N MET A 286 -5.78 -15.58 2.69
CA MET A 286 -5.57 -14.27 3.32
C MET A 286 -6.79 -13.36 3.28
N ALA A 287 -7.70 -13.52 2.33
CA ALA A 287 -8.94 -12.74 2.30
C ALA A 287 -9.86 -13.12 3.46
N GLU A 288 -10.01 -14.42 3.75
CA GLU A 288 -10.75 -14.90 4.92
C GLU A 288 -10.04 -14.54 6.23
N ALA A 289 -8.71 -14.70 6.30
CA ALA A 289 -7.92 -14.31 7.48
C ALA A 289 -8.13 -12.82 7.81
N SER A 290 -8.14 -11.96 6.80
CA SER A 290 -8.41 -10.53 6.96
C SER A 290 -9.82 -10.24 7.48
N MET A 291 -10.84 -10.95 6.99
CA MET A 291 -12.23 -10.77 7.48
C MET A 291 -12.36 -11.16 8.95
N ILE A 292 -11.77 -12.29 9.36
CA ILE A 292 -11.79 -12.74 10.75
C ILE A 292 -11.03 -11.76 11.64
N MET A 293 -9.87 -11.27 11.18
CA MET A 293 -9.09 -10.29 11.95
C MET A 293 -9.83 -8.95 12.10
N ASN A 294 -10.54 -8.50 11.06
CA ASN A 294 -11.40 -7.32 11.14
C ASN A 294 -12.55 -7.52 12.13
N PHE A 295 -13.15 -8.72 12.19
CA PHE A 295 -14.15 -9.03 13.22
C PHE A 295 -13.57 -8.92 14.62
N ILE A 296 -12.37 -9.46 14.85
CA ILE A 296 -11.69 -9.37 16.16
C ILE A 296 -11.43 -7.91 16.56
N GLY A 297 -11.07 -7.06 15.61
CA GLY A 297 -10.73 -5.65 15.88
C GLY A 297 -11.96 -4.73 16.01
N GLU A 298 -13.03 -5.00 15.26
CA GLU A 298 -14.13 -4.05 15.06
C GLU A 298 -15.43 -4.43 15.79
N TYR A 299 -15.62 -5.74 16.11
CA TYR A 299 -16.86 -6.16 16.74
C TYR A 299 -16.98 -5.66 18.17
N ARG A 300 -18.09 -5.00 18.47
CA ARG A 300 -18.51 -4.58 19.81
C ARG A 300 -20.01 -4.78 19.95
N PRO A 301 -20.51 -5.27 21.12
CA PRO A 301 -21.93 -5.51 21.32
C PRO A 301 -22.80 -4.24 21.22
N ASP A 302 -22.20 -3.09 21.47
CA ASP A 302 -22.82 -1.77 21.50
C ASP A 302 -22.59 -0.95 20.22
N ILE A 303 -22.26 -1.61 19.10
CA ILE A 303 -22.12 -0.92 17.81
C ILE A 303 -23.45 -0.23 17.46
N THR A 304 -23.39 1.08 17.35
CA THR A 304 -24.48 1.94 16.90
C THR A 304 -24.08 2.75 15.67
N PRO A 305 -25.06 3.15 14.84
CA PRO A 305 -24.78 4.02 13.68
C PRO A 305 -24.10 5.33 14.05
#